data_87d4677737a57980b770fb13324fd068
#
_entry.id   87d4677737a57980b770fb13324fd068
#
_cell.length_a   1.000
_cell.length_b   1.000
_cell.length_c   1.000
_cell.angle_alpha   90.00
_cell.angle_beta   90.00
_cell.angle_gamma   90.00
#
_symmetry.space_group_name_H-M   'P 1'
#
loop_
_entity.id
_entity.type
_entity.pdbx_description
1 polymer ?
#
loop_
_entity_poly.entity_id
_entity_poly.type
_entity_poly.pdbx_seq_one_letter_code
_entity_poly.pdbx_strand_id
1 'polypeptide(L)'
;MTLKMFFTIIAVLALVHGIGFVILPEQVAASYGMATSASTVLIARLFGAALLGLGLIFWLARNGSSEFVRGVFIATIIGNTVGLIVVVMGTTAGTLNSMGWVAALIYLFGAAGSGYFVMAQSPQLTSR
;
A
#
# COMPACT_ATOMS: atom_id res chain seq x y z
N MET A 1 -4.26 18.52 -1.09
CA MET A 1 -4.04 17.34 -1.98
C MET A 1 -5.39 16.91 -2.54
N THR A 2 -5.51 16.77 -3.86
CA THR A 2 -6.74 16.33 -4.51
C THR A 2 -6.86 14.79 -4.44
N LEU A 3 -8.09 14.26 -4.52
CA LEU A 3 -8.36 12.82 -4.57
C LEU A 3 -7.57 12.15 -5.71
N LYS A 4 -7.56 12.75 -6.90
CA LYS A 4 -6.79 12.22 -8.05
C LYS A 4 -5.29 12.16 -7.76
N MET A 5 -4.74 13.18 -7.12
CA MET A 5 -3.33 13.21 -6.75
C MET A 5 -2.99 12.14 -5.71
N PHE A 6 -3.85 11.96 -4.69
CA PHE A 6 -3.69 10.91 -3.70
C PHE A 6 -3.64 9.52 -4.35
N PHE A 7 -4.65 9.18 -5.17
CA PHE A 7 -4.68 7.89 -5.87
C PHE A 7 -3.51 7.71 -6.84
N THR A 8 -3.04 8.78 -7.48
CA THR A 8 -1.85 8.70 -8.33
C THR A 8 -0.61 8.34 -7.54
N ILE A 9 -0.40 8.98 -6.39
CA ILE A 9 0.76 8.71 -5.52
C ILE A 9 0.77 7.26 -5.05
N ILE A 10 -0.34 6.78 -4.47
CA ILE A 10 -0.39 5.40 -3.96
C ILE A 10 -0.34 4.37 -5.09
N ALA A 11 -0.91 4.67 -6.27
CA ALA A 11 -0.80 3.80 -7.44
C ALA A 11 0.66 3.67 -7.91
N VAL A 12 1.37 4.78 -8.04
CA VAL A 12 2.79 4.78 -8.44
C VAL A 12 3.64 4.04 -7.42
N LEU A 13 3.46 4.30 -6.13
CA LEU A 13 4.17 3.58 -5.07
C LEU A 13 3.93 2.07 -5.15
N ALA A 14 2.67 1.65 -5.30
CA ALA A 14 2.33 0.23 -5.39
C ALA A 14 2.90 -0.41 -6.67
N LEU A 15 2.81 0.26 -7.82
CA LEU A 15 3.33 -0.26 -9.10
C LEU A 15 4.85 -0.37 -9.08
N VAL A 16 5.57 0.65 -8.60
CA VAL A 16 7.04 0.64 -8.53
C VAL A 16 7.53 -0.48 -7.60
N HIS A 17 6.94 -0.60 -6.40
CA HIS A 17 7.29 -1.68 -5.48
C HIS A 17 6.89 -3.05 -6.05
N GLY A 18 5.72 -3.14 -6.67
CA GLY A 18 5.26 -4.38 -7.31
C GLY A 18 6.22 -4.87 -8.40
N ILE A 19 6.64 -4.00 -9.29
CA ILE A 19 7.66 -4.30 -10.33
C ILE A 19 8.96 -4.74 -9.67
N GLY A 20 9.43 -3.99 -8.67
CA GLY A 20 10.67 -4.31 -7.94
C GLY A 20 10.62 -5.71 -7.33
N PHE A 21 9.56 -6.05 -6.61
CA PHE A 21 9.41 -7.38 -5.99
C PHE A 21 9.27 -8.52 -7.00
N VAL A 22 8.69 -8.29 -8.18
CA VAL A 22 8.58 -9.33 -9.22
C VAL A 22 9.91 -9.55 -9.95
N ILE A 23 10.59 -8.46 -10.34
CA ILE A 23 11.79 -8.53 -11.19
C ILE A 23 13.06 -8.68 -10.37
N LEU A 24 13.17 -7.99 -9.23
CA LEU A 24 14.36 -7.92 -8.37
C LEU A 24 14.05 -8.34 -6.93
N PRO A 25 13.43 -9.53 -6.68
CA PRO A 25 12.95 -9.90 -5.36
C PRO A 25 14.07 -10.01 -4.32
N GLU A 26 15.23 -10.52 -4.72
CA GLU A 26 16.39 -10.66 -3.82
C GLU A 26 16.94 -9.30 -3.37
N GLN A 27 17.12 -8.38 -4.32
CA GLN A 27 17.63 -7.05 -4.06
C GLN A 27 16.68 -6.24 -3.18
N VAL A 28 15.36 -6.33 -3.45
CA VAL A 28 14.36 -5.65 -2.64
C VAL A 28 14.31 -6.25 -1.23
N ALA A 29 14.29 -7.57 -1.08
CA ALA A 29 14.32 -8.23 0.22
C ALA A 29 15.59 -7.86 1.02
N ALA A 30 16.76 -7.89 0.36
CA ALA A 30 18.02 -7.50 0.97
C ALA A 30 18.05 -6.04 1.43
N SER A 31 17.40 -5.12 0.70
CA SER A 31 17.30 -3.71 1.11
C SER A 31 16.56 -3.53 2.44
N TYR A 32 15.65 -4.44 2.78
CA TYR A 32 14.95 -4.50 4.07
C TYR A 32 15.70 -5.32 5.13
N GLY A 33 16.90 -5.82 4.83
CA GLY A 33 17.69 -6.65 5.75
C GLY A 33 17.20 -8.08 5.87
N MET A 34 16.33 -8.54 4.98
CA MET A 34 15.81 -9.91 4.99
C MET A 34 16.79 -10.88 4.34
N ALA A 35 16.98 -12.04 4.98
CA ALA A 35 17.73 -13.13 4.37
C ALA A 35 16.99 -13.68 3.15
N THR A 36 17.72 -13.90 2.05
CA THR A 36 17.17 -14.43 0.83
C THR A 36 17.24 -15.95 0.80
N SER A 37 16.11 -16.58 0.53
CA SER A 37 15.95 -18.01 0.29
C SER A 37 14.98 -18.20 -0.88
N ALA A 38 14.90 -19.41 -1.43
CA ALA A 38 13.94 -19.72 -2.49
C ALA A 38 12.50 -19.40 -2.08
N SER A 39 12.14 -19.68 -0.82
CA SER A 39 10.82 -19.38 -0.27
C SER A 39 10.59 -17.86 -0.15
N THR A 40 11.58 -17.12 0.33
CA THR A 40 11.50 -15.65 0.45
C THR A 40 11.31 -15.02 -0.92
N VAL A 41 12.06 -15.47 -1.94
CA VAL A 41 11.95 -14.99 -3.32
C VAL A 41 10.56 -15.26 -3.90
N LEU A 42 10.01 -16.46 -3.68
CA LEU A 42 8.67 -16.79 -4.15
C LEU A 42 7.60 -15.90 -3.50
N ILE A 43 7.64 -15.74 -2.18
CA ILE A 43 6.70 -14.90 -1.44
C ILE A 43 6.84 -13.44 -1.88
N ALA A 44 8.06 -12.94 -2.07
CA ALA A 44 8.31 -11.59 -2.56
C ALA A 44 7.68 -11.36 -3.95
N ARG A 45 7.81 -12.31 -4.88
CA ARG A 45 7.16 -12.22 -6.20
C ARG A 45 5.64 -12.24 -6.12
N LEU A 46 5.06 -13.09 -5.27
CA LEU A 46 3.61 -13.13 -5.06
C LEU A 46 3.10 -11.82 -4.46
N PHE A 47 3.83 -11.26 -3.50
CA PHE A 47 3.53 -9.95 -2.93
C PHE A 47 3.63 -8.84 -3.98
N GLY A 48 4.66 -8.88 -4.83
CA GLY A 48 4.81 -7.97 -5.95
C GLY A 48 3.65 -8.04 -6.94
N ALA A 49 3.18 -9.24 -7.28
CA ALA A 49 2.01 -9.42 -8.14
C ALA A 49 0.74 -8.83 -7.52
N ALA A 50 0.54 -9.00 -6.20
CA ALA A 50 -0.58 -8.38 -5.49
C ALA A 50 -0.49 -6.84 -5.49
N LEU A 51 0.71 -6.28 -5.31
CA LEU A 51 0.94 -4.83 -5.39
C LEU A 51 0.66 -4.28 -6.79
N LEU A 52 0.99 -5.01 -7.86
CA LEU A 52 0.66 -4.60 -9.23
C LEU A 52 -0.86 -4.52 -9.42
N GLY A 53 -1.62 -5.52 -8.93
CA GLY A 53 -3.07 -5.50 -8.96
C GLY A 53 -3.66 -4.32 -8.18
N LEU A 54 -3.18 -4.08 -6.96
CA LEU A 54 -3.58 -2.93 -6.15
C LEU A 54 -3.23 -1.60 -6.81
N GLY A 55 -2.04 -1.48 -7.38
CA GLY A 55 -1.62 -0.28 -8.10
C GLY A 55 -2.54 0.06 -9.27
N LEU A 56 -2.97 -0.95 -10.02
CA LEU A 56 -3.95 -0.78 -11.10
C LEU A 56 -5.33 -0.38 -10.56
N ILE A 57 -5.79 -0.96 -9.45
CA ILE A 57 -7.05 -0.57 -8.80
C ILE A 57 -7.00 0.90 -8.40
N PHE A 58 -5.93 1.35 -7.77
CA PHE A 58 -5.76 2.76 -7.38
C PHE A 58 -5.70 3.68 -8.60
N TRP A 59 -5.03 3.24 -9.67
CA TRP A 59 -4.99 3.99 -10.93
C TRP A 59 -6.38 4.19 -11.55
N LEU A 60 -7.19 3.15 -11.58
CA LEU A 60 -8.55 3.18 -12.09
C LEU A 60 -9.49 3.99 -11.18
N ALA A 61 -9.31 3.89 -9.85
CA ALA A 61 -10.12 4.61 -8.87
C ALA A 61 -10.04 6.14 -9.00
N ARG A 62 -9.00 6.69 -9.66
CA ARG A 62 -8.88 8.13 -9.91
C ARG A 62 -10.07 8.72 -10.68
N ASN A 63 -10.72 7.92 -11.51
CA ASN A 63 -11.87 8.30 -12.35
C ASN A 63 -13.07 7.39 -12.09
N GLY A 64 -13.08 6.63 -11.00
CA GLY A 64 -14.15 5.71 -10.65
C GLY A 64 -15.40 6.42 -10.11
N SER A 65 -16.52 5.68 -10.06
CA SER A 65 -17.73 6.14 -9.39
C SER A 65 -17.50 6.35 -7.89
N SER A 66 -18.33 7.17 -7.25
CA SER A 66 -18.23 7.45 -5.80
C SER A 66 -18.32 6.19 -4.94
N GLU A 67 -19.15 5.23 -5.32
CA GLU A 67 -19.29 3.95 -4.61
C GLU A 67 -18.02 3.10 -4.74
N PHE A 68 -17.47 2.98 -5.94
CA PHE A 68 -16.23 2.26 -6.18
C PHE A 68 -15.07 2.88 -5.39
N VAL A 69 -14.92 4.20 -5.47
CA VAL A 69 -13.89 4.96 -4.75
C VAL A 69 -14.00 4.76 -3.24
N ARG A 70 -15.21 4.80 -2.69
CA ARG A 70 -15.44 4.54 -1.26
C ARG A 70 -15.05 3.13 -0.86
N GLY A 71 -15.39 2.12 -1.67
CA GLY A 71 -14.98 0.74 -1.44
C GLY A 71 -13.47 0.57 -1.42
N VAL A 72 -12.78 1.20 -2.38
CA VAL A 72 -11.31 1.22 -2.45
C VAL A 72 -10.71 1.88 -1.22
N PHE A 73 -11.25 3.01 -0.73
CA PHE A 73 -10.76 3.65 0.49
C PHE A 73 -10.91 2.76 1.73
N ILE A 74 -12.06 2.11 1.91
CA ILE A 74 -12.29 1.21 3.05
C ILE A 74 -11.28 0.06 3.02
N ALA A 75 -11.11 -0.58 1.86
CA ALA A 75 -10.13 -1.64 1.68
C ALA A 75 -8.70 -1.16 1.95
N THR A 76 -8.36 0.05 1.51
CA THR A 76 -7.05 0.67 1.72
C THR A 76 -6.80 0.96 3.19
N ILE A 77 -7.78 1.48 3.93
CA ILE A 77 -7.67 1.71 5.39
C ILE A 77 -7.35 0.39 6.10
N ILE A 78 -8.14 -0.65 5.84
CA ILE A 78 -7.96 -1.95 6.49
C ILE A 78 -6.60 -2.55 6.13
N GLY A 79 -6.27 -2.66 4.83
CA GLY A 79 -5.04 -3.27 4.37
C GLY A 79 -3.78 -2.51 4.86
N ASN A 80 -3.80 -1.18 4.81
CA ASN A 80 -2.66 -0.40 5.29
C ASN A 80 -2.53 -0.41 6.82
N THR A 81 -3.63 -0.47 7.57
CA THR A 81 -3.57 -0.61 9.04
C THR A 81 -2.93 -1.93 9.42
N VAL A 82 -3.34 -3.04 8.80
CA VAL A 82 -2.73 -4.35 9.02
C VAL A 82 -1.25 -4.34 8.60
N GLY A 83 -0.94 -3.80 7.41
CA GLY A 83 0.43 -3.68 6.93
C GLY A 83 1.32 -2.86 7.86
N LEU A 84 0.82 -1.75 8.38
CA LEU A 84 1.52 -0.91 9.35
C LEU A 84 1.87 -1.69 10.62
N ILE A 85 0.90 -2.42 11.19
CA ILE A 85 1.13 -3.24 12.39
C ILE A 85 2.22 -4.28 12.13
N VAL A 86 2.10 -5.03 11.03
CA VAL A 86 3.08 -6.09 10.67
C VAL A 86 4.48 -5.53 10.48
N VAL A 87 4.61 -4.40 9.76
CA VAL A 87 5.91 -3.78 9.49
C VAL A 87 6.53 -3.21 10.76
N VAL A 88 5.75 -2.56 11.62
CA VAL A 88 6.25 -2.07 12.93
C VAL A 88 6.72 -3.22 13.79
N MET A 89 5.96 -4.31 13.88
CA MET A 89 6.37 -5.51 14.62
C MET A 89 7.66 -6.11 14.04
N GLY A 90 7.76 -6.24 12.71
CA GLY A 90 8.95 -6.78 12.04
C GLY A 90 10.20 -5.92 12.26
N THR A 91 10.04 -4.59 12.25
CA THR A 91 11.14 -3.65 12.46
C THR A 91 11.60 -3.62 13.93
N THR A 92 10.66 -3.61 14.87
CA THR A 92 10.98 -3.63 16.31
C THR A 92 11.56 -4.96 16.77
N ALA A 93 11.15 -6.07 16.15
CA ALA A 93 11.72 -7.39 16.41
C ALA A 93 13.09 -7.62 15.74
N GLY A 94 13.59 -6.67 14.94
CA GLY A 94 14.87 -6.81 14.23
C GLY A 94 14.84 -7.72 13.01
N THR A 95 13.65 -8.17 12.57
CA THR A 95 13.48 -8.94 11.33
C THR A 95 13.66 -8.05 10.09
N LEU A 96 13.24 -6.79 10.19
CA LEU A 96 13.50 -5.75 9.19
C LEU A 96 14.52 -4.75 9.74
N ASN A 97 15.34 -4.19 8.85
CA ASN A 97 16.24 -3.10 9.20
C ASN A 97 15.49 -1.75 9.25
N SER A 98 16.21 -0.63 9.32
CA SER A 98 15.64 0.72 9.37
C SER A 98 14.74 1.07 8.16
N MET A 99 14.86 0.39 7.02
CA MET A 99 13.95 0.54 5.88
C MET A 99 12.51 0.14 6.21
N GLY A 100 12.29 -0.69 7.23
CA GLY A 100 10.96 -0.98 7.76
C GLY A 100 10.20 0.28 8.19
N TRP A 101 10.88 1.29 8.73
CA TRP A 101 10.24 2.57 9.08
C TRP A 101 9.77 3.37 7.87
N VAL A 102 10.49 3.26 6.73
CA VAL A 102 10.04 3.87 5.47
C VAL A 102 8.75 3.19 4.99
N ALA A 103 8.70 1.86 5.04
CA ALA A 103 7.48 1.13 4.72
C ALA A 103 6.32 1.49 5.68
N ALA A 104 6.60 1.63 6.99
CA ALA A 104 5.61 2.05 7.98
C ALA A 104 5.00 3.43 7.64
N LEU A 105 5.83 4.39 7.21
CA LEU A 105 5.35 5.70 6.76
C LEU A 105 4.46 5.61 5.51
N ILE A 106 4.78 4.73 4.56
CA ILE A 106 3.95 4.51 3.36
C ILE A 106 2.58 3.93 3.76
N TYR A 107 2.54 2.93 4.63
CA TYR A 107 1.30 2.35 5.13
C TYR A 107 0.48 3.37 5.94
N LEU A 108 1.13 4.17 6.80
CA LEU A 108 0.46 5.23 7.55
C LEU A 108 -0.14 6.29 6.64
N PHE A 109 0.60 6.72 5.62
CA PHE A 109 0.11 7.67 4.62
C PHE A 109 -1.12 7.12 3.87
N GLY A 110 -1.09 5.86 3.46
CA GLY A 110 -2.22 5.21 2.80
C GLY A 110 -3.45 5.11 3.69
N ALA A 111 -3.28 4.69 4.95
CA ALA A 111 -4.39 4.57 5.92
C ALA A 111 -4.98 5.93 6.28
N ALA A 112 -4.16 6.88 6.71
CA ALA A 112 -4.59 8.21 7.15
C ALA A 112 -5.19 9.04 6.00
N GLY A 113 -4.55 9.00 4.81
CA GLY A 113 -5.05 9.69 3.63
C GLY A 113 -6.41 9.15 3.17
N SER A 114 -6.57 7.82 3.15
CA SER A 114 -7.86 7.21 2.82
C SER A 114 -8.94 7.56 3.86
N GLY A 115 -8.60 7.56 5.16
CA GLY A 115 -9.50 7.96 6.24
C GLY A 115 -9.97 9.41 6.07
N TYR A 116 -9.06 10.32 5.77
CA TYR A 116 -9.40 11.73 5.50
C TYR A 116 -10.42 11.86 4.36
N PHE A 117 -10.22 11.17 3.23
CA PHE A 117 -11.14 11.27 2.09
C PHE A 117 -12.49 10.61 2.37
N VAL A 118 -12.55 9.52 3.12
CA VAL A 118 -13.84 8.91 3.53
C VAL A 118 -14.64 9.88 4.39
N MET A 119 -13.99 10.55 5.34
CA MET A 119 -14.66 11.53 6.22
C MET A 119 -15.09 12.77 5.44
N ALA A 120 -14.29 13.26 4.51
CA ALA A 120 -14.62 14.43 3.70
C ALA A 120 -15.79 14.18 2.71
N GLN A 121 -16.04 12.92 2.31
CA GLN A 121 -17.15 12.56 1.43
C GLN A 121 -18.46 12.29 2.18
N SER A 122 -18.43 12.06 3.50
CA SER A 122 -19.59 11.71 4.31
C SER A 122 -20.71 12.77 4.35
N PRO A 123 -20.46 14.09 4.30
CA PRO A 123 -21.51 15.10 4.32
C PRO A 123 -22.42 15.12 3.11
N GLN A 124 -21.99 14.57 1.98
CA GLN A 124 -22.78 14.62 0.73
C GLN A 124 -23.84 13.49 0.63
N LEU A 125 -23.80 12.50 1.49
CA LEU A 125 -24.72 11.35 1.49
C LEU A 125 -25.92 11.53 2.43
N THR A 126 -25.88 12.50 3.33
CA THR A 126 -26.97 12.81 4.26
C THR A 126 -27.95 13.88 3.77
N SER A 127 -27.73 14.44 2.59
CA SER A 127 -28.57 15.48 1.99
C SER A 127 -29.47 14.99 0.83
N ARG A 128 -29.67 13.66 0.75
CA ARG A 128 -30.63 13.10 -0.24
C ARG A 128 -31.72 12.30 0.44
#